data_3f0511dea317b995c326162336127f53
#
_entry.id   3f0511dea317b995c326162336127f53
#
_cell.length_a   1.000
_cell.length_b   1.000
_cell.length_c   1.000
_cell.angle_alpha   90.00
_cell.angle_beta   90.00
_cell.angle_gamma   90.00
#
_symmetry.space_group_name_H-M   'P 1'
#
loop_
_entity.id
_entity.type
_entity.pdbx_description
1 polymer ?
#
loop_
_entity_poly.entity_id
_entity_poly.type
_entity_poly.pdbx_seq_one_letter_code
_entity_poly.pdbx_strand_id
1 'polypeptide(L)'
;MFKKTILFTAKRTQEKADLEIELQQIASKYTFAPKIHKVEKFPDRYEVTMDKIDNMCLADMYSDDPKKIPQRIWTQIHAILTILYEREGIEYIDITGYNFIEQDNKVYIIDFGDARYKTDKINWFLKDFLSGQYEWNPDFA
;
A
#
# COMPACT_ATOMS: atom_id res chain seq x y z
N MET A 1 6.40 17.96 -1.78
CA MET A 1 6.97 16.63 -2.12
C MET A 1 7.37 15.88 -0.86
N PHE A 2 7.24 14.59 -0.88
CA PHE A 2 7.64 13.72 0.21
C PHE A 2 8.81 12.86 -0.25
N LYS A 3 9.85 12.71 0.61
CA LYS A 3 11.01 11.88 0.32
C LYS A 3 11.02 10.69 1.27
N LYS A 4 11.01 9.46 0.70
CA LYS A 4 11.11 8.21 1.44
C LYS A 4 12.50 7.62 1.23
N THR A 5 13.14 7.20 2.31
CA THR A 5 14.41 6.46 2.26
C THR A 5 14.14 4.98 2.45
N ILE A 6 14.60 4.16 1.51
CA ILE A 6 14.53 2.69 1.60
C ILE A 6 15.94 2.18 1.83
N LEU A 7 16.26 1.84 3.08
CA LEU A 7 17.55 1.27 3.45
C LEU A 7 17.59 -0.22 3.11
N PHE A 8 18.69 -0.67 2.51
CA PHE A 8 18.86 -2.10 2.22
C PHE A 8 19.27 -2.84 3.47
N THR A 9 18.59 -3.95 3.75
CA THR A 9 18.84 -4.81 4.90
C THR A 9 18.73 -6.27 4.44
N ALA A 10 18.98 -7.22 5.36
CA ALA A 10 18.78 -8.63 5.07
C ALA A 10 17.33 -8.94 4.69
N LYS A 11 16.36 -8.22 5.28
CA LYS A 11 14.92 -8.40 5.00
C LYS A 11 14.44 -7.53 3.84
N ARG A 12 15.02 -6.33 3.69
CA ARG A 12 14.68 -5.37 2.62
C ARG A 12 15.85 -5.28 1.66
N THR A 13 15.96 -6.25 0.74
CA THR A 13 17.01 -6.29 -0.27
C THR A 13 16.79 -5.23 -1.33
N GLN A 14 17.81 -4.98 -2.16
CA GLN A 14 17.68 -4.09 -3.30
C GLN A 14 16.58 -4.57 -4.26
N GLU A 15 16.47 -5.88 -4.48
CA GLU A 15 15.42 -6.45 -5.34
C GLU A 15 14.03 -6.15 -4.80
N LYS A 16 13.84 -6.23 -3.49
CA LYS A 16 12.56 -5.88 -2.85
C LYS A 16 12.27 -4.38 -2.95
N ALA A 17 13.30 -3.55 -2.83
CA ALA A 17 13.15 -2.10 -3.01
C ALA A 17 12.77 -1.76 -4.45
N ASP A 18 13.38 -2.41 -5.43
CA ASP A 18 13.00 -2.26 -6.84
C ASP A 18 11.54 -2.64 -7.07
N LEU A 19 11.10 -3.74 -6.48
CA LEU A 19 9.72 -4.21 -6.59
C LEU A 19 8.74 -3.22 -5.93
N GLU A 20 9.05 -2.73 -4.76
CA GLU A 20 8.22 -1.74 -4.07
C GLU A 20 7.97 -0.52 -4.95
N ILE A 21 9.01 0.00 -5.58
CA ILE A 21 8.92 1.15 -6.47
C ILE A 21 8.08 0.82 -7.71
N GLU A 22 8.32 -0.33 -8.32
CA GLU A 22 7.56 -0.78 -9.49
C GLU A 22 6.06 -0.89 -9.19
N LEU A 23 5.70 -1.53 -8.08
CA LEU A 23 4.30 -1.72 -7.70
C LEU A 23 3.62 -0.38 -7.38
N GLN A 24 4.32 0.53 -6.72
CA GLN A 24 3.78 1.87 -6.47
C GLN A 24 3.56 2.63 -7.78
N GLN A 25 4.48 2.52 -8.73
CA GLN A 25 4.33 3.16 -10.04
C GLN A 25 3.11 2.64 -10.79
N ILE A 26 2.86 1.33 -10.74
CA ILE A 26 1.67 0.72 -11.34
C ILE A 26 0.41 1.28 -10.67
N ALA A 27 0.36 1.27 -9.34
CA ALA A 27 -0.79 1.75 -8.58
C ALA A 27 -1.04 3.24 -8.81
N SER A 28 0.01 4.05 -8.95
CA SER A 28 -0.12 5.50 -9.17
C SER A 28 -0.75 5.83 -10.52
N LYS A 29 -0.64 4.96 -11.52
CA LYS A 29 -1.32 5.14 -12.81
C LYS A 29 -2.84 5.09 -12.67
N TYR A 30 -3.35 4.37 -11.68
CA TYR A 30 -4.77 4.36 -11.33
C TYR A 30 -5.11 5.46 -10.32
N THR A 31 -4.16 6.27 -9.91
CA THR A 31 -4.26 7.25 -8.83
C THR A 31 -4.53 6.63 -7.45
N PHE A 32 -4.12 5.38 -7.24
CA PHE A 32 -4.26 4.69 -5.95
C PHE A 32 -3.09 4.92 -5.00
N ALA A 33 -2.02 5.53 -5.48
CA ALA A 33 -0.80 5.76 -4.72
C ALA A 33 -0.15 7.07 -5.13
N PRO A 34 0.71 7.66 -4.28
CA PRO A 34 1.46 8.87 -4.63
C PRO A 34 2.32 8.64 -5.87
N LYS A 35 2.30 9.59 -6.80
CA LYS A 35 3.15 9.54 -7.98
C LYS A 35 4.62 9.71 -7.58
N ILE A 36 5.47 8.83 -8.09
CA ILE A 36 6.91 8.93 -7.90
C ILE A 36 7.49 9.86 -8.98
N HIS A 37 8.26 10.86 -8.53
CA HIS A 37 8.89 11.84 -9.42
C HIS A 37 10.36 11.58 -9.65
N LYS A 38 11.06 11.00 -8.65
CA LYS A 38 12.49 10.80 -8.71
C LYS A 38 12.90 9.63 -7.83
N VAL A 39 13.82 8.80 -8.32
CA VAL A 39 14.48 7.76 -7.54
C VAL A 39 15.99 8.01 -7.62
N GLU A 40 16.62 8.28 -6.47
CA GLU A 40 18.06 8.41 -6.36
C GLU A 40 18.63 7.11 -5.80
N LYS A 41 19.54 6.50 -6.54
CA LYS A 41 20.09 5.19 -6.21
C LYS A 41 21.49 5.33 -5.62
N PHE A 42 21.66 4.84 -4.40
CA PHE A 42 22.94 4.78 -3.69
C PHE A 42 23.28 3.31 -3.40
N PRO A 43 24.54 3.00 -3.07
CA PRO A 43 24.95 1.61 -2.81
C PRO A 43 24.19 0.94 -1.66
N ASP A 44 23.74 1.70 -0.66
CA ASP A 44 23.13 1.19 0.56
C ASP A 44 21.64 1.49 0.69
N ARG A 45 21.07 2.30 -0.23
CA ARG A 45 19.69 2.76 -0.13
C ARG A 45 19.18 3.35 -1.42
N TYR A 46 17.86 3.48 -1.51
CA TYR A 46 17.21 4.36 -2.49
C TYR A 46 16.53 5.52 -1.75
N GLU A 47 16.56 6.70 -2.37
CA GLU A 47 15.76 7.84 -1.93
C GLU A 47 14.71 8.14 -2.98
N VAL A 48 13.44 8.05 -2.59
CA VAL A 48 12.30 8.16 -3.50
C VAL A 48 11.53 9.44 -3.20
N THR A 49 11.44 10.33 -4.19
CA THR A 49 10.66 11.56 -4.09
C THR A 49 9.31 11.36 -4.76
N MET A 50 8.24 11.64 -4.05
CA MET A 50 6.87 11.41 -4.50
C MET A 50 5.93 12.53 -4.07
N ASP A 51 4.72 12.54 -4.63
CA ASP A 51 3.67 13.44 -4.16
C ASP A 51 3.42 13.22 -2.67
N LYS A 52 3.20 14.32 -1.96
CA LYS A 52 2.76 14.26 -0.58
C LYS A 52 1.24 14.19 -0.52
N ILE A 53 0.72 13.26 0.26
CA ILE A 53 -0.70 13.17 0.57
C ILE A 53 -0.92 13.90 1.90
N ASP A 54 -1.71 14.97 1.87
CA ASP A 54 -1.86 15.89 3.01
C ASP A 54 -2.96 15.42 3.96
N ASN A 55 -2.67 14.38 4.72
CA ASN A 55 -3.52 13.94 5.83
C ASN A 55 -2.77 12.90 6.65
N MET A 56 -3.36 12.51 7.78
CA MET A 56 -2.86 11.41 8.61
C MET A 56 -3.34 10.07 8.04
N CYS A 57 -2.64 8.98 8.39
CA CYS A 57 -3.11 7.65 8.04
C CYS A 57 -4.44 7.32 8.75
N LEU A 58 -5.13 6.30 8.27
CA LEU A 58 -6.45 5.93 8.83
C LEU A 58 -6.39 5.59 10.32
N ALA A 59 -5.32 4.90 10.75
CA ALA A 59 -5.14 4.56 12.16
C ALA A 59 -5.07 5.80 13.05
N ASP A 60 -4.40 6.85 12.59
CA ASP A 60 -4.29 8.11 13.34
C ASP A 60 -5.56 8.96 13.22
N MET A 61 -6.26 8.89 12.08
CA MET A 61 -7.47 9.67 11.83
C MET A 61 -8.68 9.11 12.55
N TYR A 62 -8.88 7.79 12.51
CA TYR A 62 -10.10 7.13 13.00
C TYR A 62 -9.89 6.23 14.21
N SER A 63 -8.70 5.76 14.46
CA SER A 63 -8.31 4.77 15.44
C SER A 63 -7.78 3.49 14.77
N ASP A 64 -7.04 2.71 15.54
CA ASP A 64 -6.53 1.39 15.16
C ASP A 64 -7.64 0.33 15.06
N ASP A 65 -8.82 0.63 15.61
CA ASP A 65 -9.96 -0.28 15.63
C ASP A 65 -10.64 -0.28 14.25
N PRO A 66 -10.67 -1.40 13.52
CA PRO A 66 -11.30 -1.47 12.21
C PRO A 66 -12.80 -1.16 12.24
N LYS A 67 -13.46 -1.34 13.39
CA LYS A 67 -14.87 -1.01 13.55
C LYS A 67 -15.15 0.49 13.48
N LYS A 68 -14.14 1.32 13.68
CA LYS A 68 -14.26 2.78 13.61
C LYS A 68 -14.04 3.34 12.22
N ILE A 69 -13.65 2.52 11.27
CA ILE A 69 -13.45 2.94 9.88
C ILE A 69 -14.80 3.04 9.17
N PRO A 70 -15.12 4.20 8.55
CA PRO A 70 -16.38 4.33 7.80
C PRO A 70 -16.50 3.32 6.65
N GLN A 71 -17.72 2.84 6.40
CA GLN A 71 -17.96 1.88 5.33
C GLN A 71 -17.51 2.39 3.96
N ARG A 72 -17.66 3.68 3.67
CA ARG A 72 -17.21 4.28 2.42
C ARG A 72 -15.72 4.11 2.17
N ILE A 73 -14.92 4.07 3.23
CA ILE A 73 -13.47 3.83 3.13
C ILE A 73 -13.19 2.37 2.83
N TRP A 74 -13.86 1.44 3.53
CA TRP A 74 -13.74 0.02 3.25
C TRP A 74 -14.11 -0.30 1.80
N THR A 75 -15.17 0.32 1.30
CA THR A 75 -15.60 0.15 -0.09
C THR A 75 -14.51 0.58 -1.08
N GLN A 76 -13.85 1.72 -0.81
CA GLN A 76 -12.76 2.19 -1.65
C GLN A 76 -11.54 1.26 -1.58
N ILE A 77 -11.15 0.83 -0.38
CA ILE A 77 -10.02 -0.10 -0.21
C ILE A 77 -10.30 -1.39 -0.97
N HIS A 78 -11.50 -1.95 -0.82
CA HIS A 78 -11.90 -3.17 -1.53
C HIS A 78 -11.78 -3.01 -3.04
N ALA A 79 -12.28 -1.90 -3.59
CA ALA A 79 -12.21 -1.62 -5.01
C ALA A 79 -10.76 -1.51 -5.50
N ILE A 80 -9.90 -0.80 -4.76
CA ILE A 80 -8.49 -0.65 -5.10
C ILE A 80 -7.79 -2.01 -5.12
N LEU A 81 -7.96 -2.81 -4.07
CA LEU A 81 -7.29 -4.09 -3.94
C LEU A 81 -7.79 -5.10 -4.97
N THR A 82 -9.09 -5.05 -5.32
CA THR A 82 -9.66 -5.87 -6.38
C THR A 82 -9.03 -5.55 -7.73
N ILE A 83 -8.90 -4.28 -8.06
CA ILE A 83 -8.31 -3.85 -9.34
C ILE A 83 -6.83 -4.25 -9.40
N LEU A 84 -6.07 -4.02 -8.33
CA LEU A 84 -4.66 -4.41 -8.29
C LEU A 84 -4.50 -5.91 -8.47
N TYR A 85 -5.34 -6.71 -7.81
CA TYR A 85 -5.25 -8.17 -7.90
C TYR A 85 -5.66 -8.69 -9.28
N GLU A 86 -6.84 -8.28 -9.77
CA GLU A 86 -7.41 -8.85 -10.98
C GLU A 86 -6.81 -8.31 -12.26
N ARG A 87 -6.48 -7.02 -12.30
CA ARG A 87 -5.94 -6.38 -13.51
C ARG A 87 -4.43 -6.40 -13.58
N GLU A 88 -3.75 -6.24 -12.44
CA GLU A 88 -2.29 -6.10 -12.41
C GLU A 88 -1.60 -7.33 -11.81
N GLY A 89 -2.33 -8.27 -11.25
CA GLY A 89 -1.75 -9.44 -10.61
C GLY A 89 -0.95 -9.10 -9.36
N ILE A 90 -1.35 -8.05 -8.64
CA ILE A 90 -0.66 -7.59 -7.42
C ILE A 90 -1.45 -8.02 -6.20
N GLU A 91 -0.78 -8.71 -5.26
CA GLU A 91 -1.31 -8.99 -3.94
C GLU A 91 -0.83 -7.91 -2.96
N TYR A 92 -1.75 -7.07 -2.52
CA TYR A 92 -1.48 -6.13 -1.44
C TYR A 92 -1.94 -6.76 -0.14
N ILE A 93 -0.99 -7.18 0.70
CA ILE A 93 -1.27 -7.98 1.89
C ILE A 93 -1.14 -7.21 3.20
N ASP A 94 -0.38 -6.13 3.23
CA ASP A 94 -0.20 -5.29 4.43
C ASP A 94 -1.38 -4.35 4.62
N ILE A 95 -2.57 -4.93 4.79
CA ILE A 95 -3.82 -4.19 4.96
C ILE A 95 -3.95 -3.76 6.40
N THR A 96 -3.39 -2.60 6.72
CA THR A 96 -3.44 -1.99 8.05
C THR A 96 -3.80 -0.52 7.94
N GLY A 97 -4.28 0.06 9.03
CA GLY A 97 -4.67 1.46 9.05
C GLY A 97 -3.52 2.44 8.86
N TYR A 98 -2.28 1.97 8.98
CA TYR A 98 -1.08 2.80 8.80
C TYR A 98 -0.69 2.99 7.34
N ASN A 99 -1.18 2.14 6.45
CA ASN A 99 -0.79 2.13 5.04
C ASN A 99 -1.77 2.85 4.10
N PHE A 100 -2.84 3.41 4.64
CA PHE A 100 -3.84 4.12 3.86
C PHE A 100 -4.02 5.53 4.38
N ILE A 101 -4.17 6.49 3.46
CA ILE A 101 -4.51 7.87 3.78
C ILE A 101 -5.75 8.26 2.97
N GLU A 102 -6.69 8.95 3.62
CA GLU A 102 -7.81 9.57 2.94
C GLU A 102 -7.51 11.06 2.75
N GLN A 103 -7.63 11.53 1.50
CA GLN A 103 -7.54 12.95 1.19
C GLN A 103 -8.64 13.29 0.19
N ASP A 104 -9.43 14.30 0.49
CA ASP A 104 -10.53 14.76 -0.37
C ASP A 104 -11.48 13.63 -0.77
N ASN A 105 -11.87 12.81 0.20
CA ASN A 105 -12.75 11.65 0.06
C ASN A 105 -12.18 10.52 -0.82
N LYS A 106 -10.88 10.52 -1.06
CA LYS A 106 -10.19 9.50 -1.84
C LYS A 106 -9.15 8.80 -0.99
N VAL A 107 -9.08 7.47 -1.09
CA VAL A 107 -8.11 6.65 -0.36
C VAL A 107 -6.88 6.38 -1.23
N TYR A 108 -5.71 6.51 -0.61
CA TYR A 108 -4.40 6.23 -1.22
C TYR A 108 -3.67 5.19 -0.40
N ILE A 109 -2.92 4.31 -1.09
CA ILE A 109 -1.95 3.41 -0.46
C ILE A 109 -0.60 4.11 -0.43
N ILE A 110 0.09 4.10 0.71
CA ILE A 110 1.34 4.84 0.90
C ILE A 110 2.57 3.95 1.09
N ASP A 111 2.41 2.65 1.20
CA ASP A 111 3.53 1.74 1.40
C ASP A 111 3.31 0.42 0.65
N PHE A 112 4.24 0.09 -0.25
CA PHE A 112 4.22 -1.15 -1.03
C PHE A 112 5.32 -2.12 -0.63
N GLY A 113 5.92 -1.92 0.54
CA GLY A 113 7.08 -2.70 0.99
C GLY A 113 6.84 -4.20 1.11
N ASP A 114 5.61 -4.61 1.39
CA ASP A 114 5.23 -6.02 1.52
C ASP A 114 4.27 -6.50 0.43
N ALA A 115 3.98 -5.66 -0.56
CA ALA A 115 3.20 -6.05 -1.72
C ALA A 115 4.04 -6.90 -2.67
N ARG A 116 3.36 -7.74 -3.46
CA ARG A 116 4.03 -8.68 -4.35
C ARG A 116 3.16 -9.02 -5.54
N TYR A 117 3.75 -9.60 -6.59
CA TYR A 117 2.96 -10.22 -7.66
C TYR A 117 2.34 -11.53 -7.15
N LYS A 118 1.14 -11.83 -7.64
CA LYS A 118 0.42 -13.04 -7.24
C LYS A 118 1.16 -14.31 -7.65
N THR A 119 0.97 -15.35 -6.84
CA THR A 119 1.46 -16.72 -7.10
C THR A 119 0.28 -17.64 -7.33
N ASP A 120 0.53 -18.95 -7.43
CA ASP A 120 -0.53 -19.96 -7.60
C ASP A 120 -1.52 -19.96 -6.44
N LYS A 121 -1.11 -19.49 -5.27
CA LYS A 121 -1.94 -19.48 -4.08
C LYS A 121 -2.07 -18.07 -3.53
N ILE A 122 -3.29 -17.55 -3.51
CA ILE A 122 -3.59 -16.24 -2.94
C ILE A 122 -3.32 -16.22 -1.43
N ASN A 123 -2.80 -15.09 -0.93
CA ASN A 123 -2.66 -14.86 0.51
C ASN A 123 -4.01 -15.04 1.22
N TRP A 124 -4.01 -15.75 2.34
CA TRP A 124 -5.26 -16.12 3.04
C TRP A 124 -6.06 -14.88 3.49
N PHE A 125 -5.39 -13.85 3.99
CA PHE A 125 -6.08 -12.66 4.48
C PHE A 125 -6.66 -11.84 3.32
N LEU A 126 -5.89 -11.68 2.24
CA LEU A 126 -6.37 -10.96 1.06
C LEU A 126 -7.61 -11.65 0.48
N LYS A 127 -7.61 -12.98 0.43
CA LYS A 127 -8.77 -13.75 -0.03
C LYS A 127 -10.01 -13.43 0.80
N ASP A 128 -9.87 -13.45 2.12
CA ASP A 128 -10.97 -13.18 3.04
C ASP A 128 -11.43 -11.72 2.91
N PHE A 129 -10.50 -10.79 2.78
CA PHE A 129 -10.82 -9.38 2.59
C PHE A 129 -11.60 -9.15 1.30
N LEU A 130 -11.16 -9.72 0.19
CA LEU A 130 -11.84 -9.60 -1.09
C LEU A 130 -13.22 -10.26 -1.08
N SER A 131 -13.45 -11.21 -0.18
CA SER A 131 -14.75 -11.84 0.06
C SER A 131 -15.69 -11.00 0.93
N GLY A 132 -15.22 -9.86 1.45
CA GLY A 132 -16.03 -8.91 2.21
C GLY A 132 -15.76 -8.86 3.71
N GLN A 133 -14.71 -9.50 4.20
CA GLN A 133 -14.32 -9.44 5.61
C GLN A 133 -13.39 -8.25 5.84
N TYR A 134 -13.96 -7.11 6.22
CA TYR A 134 -13.21 -5.85 6.33
C TYR A 134 -12.64 -5.67 7.72
N GLU A 135 -11.36 -5.96 7.84
CA GLU A 135 -10.59 -5.79 9.08
C GLU A 135 -9.10 -5.63 8.74
N TRP A 136 -8.29 -5.31 9.74
CA TRP A 136 -6.85 -5.20 9.54
C TRP A 136 -6.19 -6.57 9.59
N ASN A 137 -5.16 -6.75 8.75
CA ASN A 137 -4.43 -8.01 8.68
C ASN A 137 -3.62 -8.24 9.97
N PRO A 138 -3.95 -9.28 10.78
CA PRO A 138 -3.27 -9.51 12.05
C PRO A 138 -1.80 -9.87 11.92
N ASP A 139 -1.35 -10.33 10.75
CA ASP A 139 0.05 -10.65 10.50
C ASP A 139 0.92 -9.40 10.42
N PHE A 140 0.32 -8.23 10.23
CA PHE A 140 1.01 -6.93 10.12
C PHE A 140 0.53 -5.90 11.16
N ALA A 141 -0.57 -6.14 11.79
CA ALA A 141 -1.16 -5.21 12.75
C ALA A 141 -0.51 -5.30 14.14
#